data_6dda854c739d6db64dbb6e1215f0c2e6
#
_entry.id   6dda854c739d6db64dbb6e1215f0c2e6
#
_cell.length_a   1.000
_cell.length_b   1.000
_cell.length_c   1.000
_cell.angle_alpha   90.00
_cell.angle_beta   90.00
_cell.angle_gamma   90.00
#
_symmetry.space_group_name_H-M   'P 1'
#
loop_
_entity.id
_entity.type
_entity.pdbx_description
1 polymer ?
#
loop_
_entity_poly.entity_id
_entity_poly.type
_entity_poly.pdbx_seq_one_letter_code
_entity_poly.pdbx_strand_id
1 'polypeptide(L)'
;AVKNKDEFKNKNISLFGGGDSALDWTLELSKLSKITLIHRRNEFRGAPHTLSEIKKLENEGKISIKTPCQLESIEGDKSIVSILIKFDDGKTEKIKTDTILSFFGLIMKLGPIAEWGLNMNKKTIEVNSENFETNKKGIFAVGDICSYPGKLKLILSGFHEVALASVE
;
A
#
# COMPACT_ATOMS: atom_id res chain seq x y z
N ALA A 1 -0.54 -9.72 -6.30
CA ALA A 1 -0.27 -8.73 -7.35
C ALA A 1 -1.18 -9.01 -8.55
N VAL A 2 -1.75 -7.97 -9.14
CA VAL A 2 -2.56 -8.06 -10.36
C VAL A 2 -1.62 -8.43 -11.51
N LYS A 3 -1.82 -9.60 -12.12
CA LYS A 3 -1.01 -10.10 -13.24
C LYS A 3 -1.63 -9.80 -14.59
N ASN A 4 -2.95 -9.88 -14.67
CA ASN A 4 -3.71 -9.61 -15.89
C ASN A 4 -4.91 -8.72 -15.54
N LYS A 5 -5.00 -7.54 -16.17
CA LYS A 5 -6.09 -6.58 -15.92
C LYS A 5 -7.42 -7.04 -16.53
N ASP A 6 -7.40 -7.81 -17.62
CA ASP A 6 -8.61 -8.24 -18.33
C ASP A 6 -9.49 -9.17 -17.49
N GLU A 7 -8.91 -9.86 -16.50
CA GLU A 7 -9.66 -10.70 -15.55
C GLU A 7 -10.68 -9.91 -14.72
N PHE A 8 -10.52 -8.60 -14.64
CA PHE A 8 -11.37 -7.70 -13.84
C PHE A 8 -12.46 -7.01 -14.66
N LYS A 9 -12.45 -7.17 -15.97
CA LYS A 9 -13.39 -6.48 -16.87
C LYS A 9 -14.85 -6.75 -16.49
N ASN A 10 -15.64 -5.66 -16.41
CA ASN A 10 -17.06 -5.66 -16.07
C ASN A 10 -17.41 -6.21 -14.67
N LYS A 11 -16.46 -6.26 -13.74
CA LYS A 11 -16.68 -6.71 -12.36
C LYS A 11 -16.95 -5.54 -11.42
N ASN A 12 -17.60 -5.86 -10.29
CA ASN A 12 -17.68 -4.98 -9.12
C ASN A 12 -16.50 -5.30 -8.22
N ILE A 13 -15.57 -4.37 -8.07
CA ILE A 13 -14.34 -4.57 -7.31
C ILE A 13 -14.37 -3.72 -6.05
N SER A 14 -14.22 -4.35 -4.90
CA SER A 14 -13.96 -3.68 -3.65
C SER A 14 -12.45 -3.65 -3.39
N LEU A 15 -11.86 -2.45 -3.46
CA LEU A 15 -10.43 -2.22 -3.33
C LEU A 15 -10.13 -1.59 -1.98
N PHE A 16 -9.36 -2.28 -1.14
CA PHE A 16 -9.02 -1.85 0.20
C PHE A 16 -7.60 -1.30 0.26
N GLY A 17 -7.46 -0.06 0.70
CA GLY A 17 -6.17 0.59 0.89
C GLY A 17 -6.26 2.10 0.81
N GLY A 18 -5.17 2.78 1.12
CA GLY A 18 -5.13 4.25 1.11
C GLY A 18 -3.75 4.83 0.77
N GLY A 19 -2.82 3.99 0.30
CA GLY A 19 -1.51 4.41 -0.21
C GLY A 19 -1.45 4.38 -1.73
N ASP A 20 -0.32 4.78 -2.31
CA ASP A 20 -0.10 4.90 -3.75
C ASP A 20 -0.57 3.68 -4.53
N SER A 21 -0.19 2.45 -4.13
CA SER A 21 -0.61 1.23 -4.83
C SER A 21 -2.12 1.06 -4.91
N ALA A 22 -2.87 1.41 -3.85
CA ALA A 22 -4.33 1.33 -3.86
C ALA A 22 -4.93 2.34 -4.82
N LEU A 23 -4.41 3.56 -4.82
CA LEU A 23 -4.89 4.66 -5.65
C LEU A 23 -4.57 4.42 -7.13
N ASP A 24 -3.35 4.01 -7.46
CA ASP A 24 -2.93 3.69 -8.82
C ASP A 24 -3.77 2.56 -9.43
N TRP A 25 -3.99 1.48 -8.66
CA TRP A 25 -4.85 0.39 -9.12
C TRP A 25 -6.33 0.80 -9.23
N THR A 26 -6.81 1.73 -8.41
CA THR A 26 -8.14 2.30 -8.55
C THR A 26 -8.27 3.04 -9.87
N LEU A 27 -7.31 3.90 -10.24
CA LEU A 27 -7.29 4.62 -11.52
C LEU A 27 -7.25 3.65 -12.72
N GLU A 28 -6.37 2.66 -12.65
CA GLU A 28 -6.20 1.71 -13.74
C GLU A 28 -7.44 0.83 -13.97
N LEU A 29 -8.00 0.27 -12.88
CA LEU A 29 -9.14 -0.65 -12.99
C LEU A 29 -10.49 0.06 -13.20
N SER A 30 -10.61 1.34 -12.84
CA SER A 30 -11.83 2.13 -13.09
C SER A 30 -12.17 2.27 -14.58
N LYS A 31 -11.18 2.05 -15.45
CA LYS A 31 -11.36 2.04 -16.91
C LYS A 31 -12.08 0.79 -17.41
N LEU A 32 -12.10 -0.28 -16.63
CA LEU A 32 -12.57 -1.61 -17.02
C LEU A 32 -13.73 -2.11 -16.15
N SER A 33 -13.90 -1.58 -14.94
CA SER A 33 -14.69 -2.17 -13.86
C SER A 33 -15.35 -1.11 -13.00
N LYS A 34 -16.38 -1.50 -12.23
CA LYS A 34 -16.93 -0.67 -11.16
C LYS A 34 -16.07 -0.82 -9.93
N ILE A 35 -15.50 0.29 -9.44
CA ILE A 35 -14.60 0.30 -8.28
C ILE A 35 -15.29 0.94 -7.08
N THR A 36 -15.23 0.25 -5.94
CA THR A 36 -15.45 0.84 -4.64
C THR A 36 -14.12 0.87 -3.88
N LEU A 37 -13.56 2.06 -3.71
CA LEU A 37 -12.33 2.28 -2.94
C LEU A 37 -12.69 2.44 -1.46
N ILE A 38 -12.13 1.57 -0.62
CA ILE A 38 -12.45 1.47 0.80
C ILE A 38 -11.19 1.74 1.62
N HIS A 39 -11.29 2.68 2.56
CA HIS A 39 -10.18 3.00 3.43
C HIS A 39 -10.62 3.24 4.88
N ARG A 40 -9.79 2.78 5.83
CA ARG A 40 -10.05 2.89 7.28
C ARG A 40 -9.84 4.29 7.88
N ARG A 41 -9.35 5.25 7.10
CA ARG A 41 -9.09 6.63 7.54
C ARG A 41 -9.74 7.60 6.57
N ASN A 42 -10.00 8.82 7.02
CA ASN A 42 -10.53 9.88 6.15
C ASN A 42 -9.50 10.35 5.10
N GLU A 43 -8.21 10.20 5.40
CA GLU A 43 -7.14 10.71 4.55
C GLU A 43 -6.39 9.59 3.86
N PHE A 44 -6.19 9.76 2.57
CA PHE A 44 -5.34 8.90 1.74
C PHE A 44 -3.89 9.39 1.77
N ARG A 45 -2.95 8.45 1.60
CA ARG A 45 -1.51 8.72 1.54
C ARG A 45 -1.01 8.42 0.13
N GLY A 46 -1.22 9.34 -0.79
CA GLY A 46 -0.78 9.20 -2.16
C GLY A 46 -0.32 10.53 -2.74
N ALA A 47 0.27 10.48 -3.94
CA ALA A 47 0.71 11.66 -4.65
C ALA A 47 -0.48 12.62 -4.89
N PRO A 48 -0.30 13.95 -4.73
CA PRO A 48 -1.38 14.92 -4.89
C PRO A 48 -2.10 14.82 -6.23
N HIS A 49 -1.37 14.54 -7.30
CA HIS A 49 -1.94 14.35 -8.63
C HIS A 49 -2.90 13.15 -8.67
N THR A 50 -2.47 12.00 -8.16
CA THR A 50 -3.29 10.77 -8.10
C THR A 50 -4.56 11.00 -7.29
N LEU A 51 -4.47 11.71 -6.16
CA LEU A 51 -5.63 12.07 -5.35
C LEU A 51 -6.62 12.97 -6.09
N SER A 52 -6.12 13.91 -6.88
CA SER A 52 -6.96 14.79 -7.72
C SER A 52 -7.74 13.99 -8.77
N GLU A 53 -7.09 13.05 -9.46
CA GLU A 53 -7.75 12.18 -10.45
C GLU A 53 -8.78 11.24 -9.80
N ILE A 54 -8.51 10.70 -8.62
CA ILE A 54 -9.45 9.88 -7.86
C ILE A 54 -10.72 10.68 -7.52
N LYS A 55 -10.57 11.91 -7.01
CA LYS A 55 -11.71 12.79 -6.71
C LYS A 55 -12.53 13.14 -7.95
N LYS A 56 -11.87 13.35 -9.09
CA LYS A 56 -12.54 13.60 -10.36
C LYS A 56 -13.39 12.39 -10.77
N LEU A 57 -12.85 11.17 -10.70
CA LEU A 57 -13.59 9.95 -11.02
C LEU A 57 -14.77 9.72 -10.07
N GLU A 58 -14.65 10.06 -8.79
CA GLU A 58 -15.75 10.01 -7.83
C GLU A 58 -16.86 10.98 -8.20
N ASN A 59 -16.53 12.25 -8.50
CA ASN A 59 -17.48 13.28 -8.92
C ASN A 59 -18.20 12.92 -10.22
N GLU A 60 -17.52 12.20 -11.13
CA GLU A 60 -18.09 11.68 -12.36
C GLU A 60 -18.93 10.40 -12.16
N GLY A 61 -19.01 9.89 -10.93
CA GLY A 61 -19.74 8.66 -10.59
C GLY A 61 -19.12 7.37 -11.15
N LYS A 62 -17.85 7.42 -11.60
CA LYS A 62 -17.13 6.26 -12.15
C LYS A 62 -16.59 5.31 -11.06
N ILE A 63 -16.33 5.86 -9.89
CA ILE A 63 -15.94 5.10 -8.70
C ILE A 63 -16.77 5.54 -7.50
N SER A 64 -16.77 4.71 -6.45
CA SER A 64 -17.33 5.06 -5.14
C SER A 64 -16.24 5.03 -4.09
N ILE A 65 -16.18 6.02 -3.21
CA ILE A 65 -15.24 6.05 -2.08
C ILE A 65 -16.01 5.83 -0.79
N LYS A 66 -15.50 4.96 0.06
CA LYS A 66 -16.05 4.64 1.38
C LYS A 66 -14.97 4.83 2.43
N THR A 67 -15.12 5.87 3.25
CA THR A 67 -14.19 6.26 4.33
C THR A 67 -14.90 6.99 5.44
N PRO A 68 -14.48 6.88 6.68
CA PRO A 68 -13.63 5.86 7.24
C PRO A 68 -14.41 4.57 7.53
N CYS A 69 -14.00 3.45 6.98
CA CYS A 69 -14.67 2.19 7.25
C CYS A 69 -13.75 0.98 7.03
N GLN A 70 -14.18 -0.17 7.53
CA GLN A 70 -13.45 -1.43 7.47
C GLN A 70 -14.35 -2.56 7.00
N LEU A 71 -13.74 -3.64 6.51
CA LEU A 71 -14.45 -4.87 6.19
C LEU A 71 -14.96 -5.52 7.47
N GLU A 72 -16.25 -5.80 7.53
CA GLU A 72 -16.90 -6.53 8.63
C GLU A 72 -17.08 -8.01 8.27
N SER A 73 -17.63 -8.30 7.10
CA SER A 73 -17.82 -9.67 6.63
C SER A 73 -17.85 -9.77 5.10
N ILE A 74 -17.69 -11.00 4.63
CA ILE A 74 -17.76 -11.37 3.21
C ILE A 74 -18.86 -12.40 3.06
N GLU A 75 -19.70 -12.25 2.05
CA GLU A 75 -20.77 -13.19 1.71
C GLU A 75 -20.53 -13.83 0.35
N GLY A 76 -20.83 -15.10 0.25
CA GLY A 76 -20.72 -15.92 -0.95
C GLY A 76 -20.46 -17.38 -0.56
N ASP A 77 -20.60 -18.29 -1.50
CA ASP A 77 -20.29 -19.71 -1.31
C ASP A 77 -19.02 -20.07 -2.11
N LYS A 78 -19.15 -20.35 -3.40
CA LYS A 78 -18.00 -20.66 -4.29
C LYS A 78 -17.28 -19.40 -4.79
N SER A 79 -17.96 -18.27 -4.76
CA SER A 79 -17.43 -16.97 -5.15
C SER A 79 -18.00 -15.87 -4.25
N ILE A 80 -17.31 -14.73 -4.20
CA ILE A 80 -17.77 -13.56 -3.47
C ILE A 80 -18.98 -12.97 -4.22
N VAL A 81 -20.02 -12.61 -3.48
CA VAL A 81 -21.24 -11.97 -3.99
C VAL A 81 -21.36 -10.55 -3.44
N SER A 82 -21.03 -10.38 -2.16
CA SER A 82 -21.08 -9.08 -1.50
C SER A 82 -20.12 -9.01 -0.31
N ILE A 83 -19.87 -7.81 0.14
CA ILE A 83 -19.19 -7.52 1.40
C ILE A 83 -20.07 -6.65 2.28
N LEU A 84 -19.90 -6.76 3.57
CA LEU A 84 -20.42 -5.82 4.55
C LEU A 84 -19.25 -4.98 5.06
N ILE A 85 -19.37 -3.66 4.97
CA ILE A 85 -18.42 -2.71 5.56
C ILE A 85 -19.06 -2.05 6.77
N LYS A 86 -18.21 -1.65 7.73
CA LYS A 86 -18.61 -0.95 8.94
C LYS A 86 -17.86 0.36 9.06
N PHE A 87 -18.59 1.44 9.20
CA PHE A 87 -18.07 2.78 9.43
C PHE A 87 -17.74 2.99 10.92
N ASP A 88 -16.90 3.98 11.21
CA ASP A 88 -16.49 4.32 12.58
C ASP A 88 -17.68 4.80 13.46
N ASP A 89 -18.75 5.31 12.83
CA ASP A 89 -20.00 5.67 13.51
C ASP A 89 -20.91 4.47 13.85
N GLY A 90 -20.44 3.25 13.52
CA GLY A 90 -21.16 2.00 13.76
C GLY A 90 -22.13 1.58 12.66
N LYS A 91 -22.41 2.43 11.67
CA LYS A 91 -23.27 2.08 10.53
C LYS A 91 -22.61 1.02 9.67
N THR A 92 -23.43 0.20 9.04
CA THR A 92 -22.97 -0.83 8.10
C THR A 92 -23.60 -0.61 6.73
N GLU A 93 -22.84 -0.97 5.68
CA GLU A 93 -23.32 -0.94 4.29
C GLU A 93 -22.94 -2.24 3.59
N LYS A 94 -23.91 -2.82 2.88
CA LYS A 94 -23.67 -4.01 2.05
C LYS A 94 -23.35 -3.57 0.63
N ILE A 95 -22.23 -4.06 0.09
CA ILE A 95 -21.73 -3.69 -1.24
C ILE A 95 -21.63 -4.94 -2.11
N LYS A 96 -22.28 -4.91 -3.27
CA LYS A 96 -22.12 -5.96 -4.29
C LYS A 96 -20.66 -6.00 -4.74
N THR A 97 -20.03 -7.18 -4.65
CA THR A 97 -18.61 -7.34 -4.88
C THR A 97 -18.35 -8.69 -5.54
N ASP A 98 -17.68 -8.68 -6.68
CA ASP A 98 -17.25 -9.89 -7.38
C ASP A 98 -15.78 -10.22 -7.06
N THR A 99 -15.01 -9.21 -6.66
CA THR A 99 -13.57 -9.37 -6.35
C THR A 99 -13.14 -8.37 -5.29
N ILE A 100 -12.31 -8.85 -4.36
CA ILE A 100 -11.64 -8.01 -3.35
C ILE A 100 -10.17 -7.89 -3.70
N LEU A 101 -9.65 -6.67 -3.71
CA LEU A 101 -8.23 -6.37 -3.82
C LEU A 101 -7.76 -5.64 -2.57
N SER A 102 -6.74 -6.18 -1.90
CA SER A 102 -6.21 -5.60 -0.66
C SER A 102 -4.80 -5.05 -0.85
N PHE A 103 -4.64 -3.77 -0.55
CA PHE A 103 -3.36 -3.03 -0.61
C PHE A 103 -3.05 -2.43 0.77
N PHE A 104 -2.83 -3.30 1.75
CA PHE A 104 -2.59 -2.89 3.15
C PHE A 104 -1.13 -2.48 3.42
N GLY A 105 -0.29 -2.48 2.39
CA GLY A 105 1.14 -2.25 2.50
C GLY A 105 1.90 -3.49 2.98
N LEU A 106 3.20 -3.30 3.15
CA LEU A 106 4.11 -4.34 3.63
C LEU A 106 4.34 -4.19 5.12
N ILE A 107 4.29 -5.30 5.83
CA ILE A 107 4.74 -5.37 7.23
C ILE A 107 6.17 -5.92 7.20
N MET A 108 7.12 -5.05 7.54
CA MET A 108 8.52 -5.46 7.65
C MET A 108 8.69 -6.40 8.84
N LYS A 109 9.21 -7.59 8.56
CA LYS A 109 9.63 -8.58 9.56
C LYS A 109 11.11 -8.85 9.33
N LEU A 110 11.95 -8.47 10.25
CA LEU A 110 13.39 -8.59 10.11
C LEU A 110 13.90 -10.03 10.29
N GLY A 111 13.07 -10.89 10.93
CA GLY A 111 13.48 -12.26 11.21
C GLY A 111 14.78 -12.30 12.03
N PRO A 112 15.70 -13.23 11.72
CA PRO A 112 16.97 -13.38 12.45
C PRO A 112 17.85 -12.12 12.44
N ILE A 113 17.72 -11.24 11.46
CA ILE A 113 18.49 -9.98 11.39
C ILE A 113 18.29 -9.11 12.63
N ALA A 114 17.12 -9.17 13.25
CA ALA A 114 16.83 -8.43 14.48
C ALA A 114 17.75 -8.83 15.65
N GLU A 115 18.33 -10.02 15.60
CA GLU A 115 19.19 -10.57 16.66
C GLU A 115 20.69 -10.36 16.40
N TRP A 116 21.06 -9.76 15.27
CA TRP A 116 22.46 -9.52 14.91
C TRP A 116 23.14 -8.40 15.69
N GLY A 117 22.45 -7.75 16.61
CA GLY A 117 22.98 -6.64 17.40
C GLY A 117 23.23 -5.38 16.59
N LEU A 118 22.44 -5.18 15.53
CA LEU A 118 22.45 -3.96 14.73
C LEU A 118 21.65 -2.85 15.44
N ASN A 119 22.08 -1.61 15.29
CA ASN A 119 21.32 -0.48 15.81
C ASN A 119 20.02 -0.34 15.00
N MET A 120 18.90 -0.23 15.72
CA MET A 120 17.58 -0.25 15.13
C MET A 120 16.83 1.05 15.43
N ASN A 121 16.20 1.61 14.40
CA ASN A 121 15.17 2.62 14.55
C ASN A 121 13.81 2.00 14.20
N LYS A 122 13.01 1.63 15.23
CA LYS A 122 11.76 0.85 15.09
C LYS A 122 11.99 -0.49 14.39
N LYS A 123 11.72 -0.57 13.08
CA LYS A 123 11.86 -1.78 12.24
C LYS A 123 12.86 -1.58 11.11
N THR A 124 13.71 -0.56 11.19
CA THR A 124 14.73 -0.26 10.20
C THR A 124 16.10 -0.24 10.86
N ILE A 125 17.14 -0.53 10.10
CA ILE A 125 18.53 -0.59 10.54
C ILE A 125 19.13 0.80 10.38
N GLU A 126 19.72 1.34 11.46
CA GLU A 126 20.44 2.59 11.40
C GLU A 126 21.77 2.41 10.67
N VAL A 127 22.08 3.33 9.77
CA VAL A 127 23.30 3.33 8.98
C VAL A 127 23.96 4.71 8.95
N ASN A 128 25.25 4.73 8.71
CA ASN A 128 25.95 5.94 8.33
C ASN A 128 25.43 6.40 6.96
N SER A 129 25.06 7.67 6.82
CA SER A 129 24.52 8.21 5.56
C SER A 129 25.56 8.42 4.46
N GLU A 130 26.86 8.31 4.76
CA GLU A 130 27.93 8.48 3.79
C GLU A 130 28.24 7.19 3.03
N ASN A 131 28.27 6.05 3.72
CA ASN A 131 28.66 4.77 3.15
C ASN A 131 27.68 3.63 3.41
N PHE A 132 26.57 3.88 4.14
CA PHE A 132 25.52 2.90 4.47
C PHE A 132 25.98 1.71 5.33
N GLU A 133 27.13 1.83 5.98
CA GLU A 133 27.59 0.83 6.95
C GLU A 133 26.76 0.94 8.24
N THR A 134 26.50 -0.21 8.85
CA THR A 134 25.82 -0.31 10.13
C THR A 134 26.81 -0.08 11.29
N ASN A 135 26.34 -0.22 12.54
CA ASN A 135 27.25 -0.27 13.71
C ASN A 135 28.18 -1.50 13.76
N LYS A 136 28.00 -2.45 12.84
CA LYS A 136 28.89 -3.63 12.69
C LYS A 136 29.68 -3.48 11.43
N LYS A 137 31.01 -3.41 11.57
CA LYS A 137 31.95 -3.28 10.46
C LYS A 137 31.75 -4.37 9.41
N GLY A 138 31.71 -3.98 8.13
CA GLY A 138 31.51 -4.86 6.99
C GLY A 138 30.06 -5.29 6.77
N ILE A 139 29.10 -4.74 7.54
CA ILE A 139 27.66 -4.95 7.31
C ILE A 139 27.01 -3.65 6.88
N PHE A 140 26.45 -3.66 5.69
CA PHE A 140 25.78 -2.54 5.06
C PHE A 140 24.28 -2.81 4.96
N ALA A 141 23.45 -1.74 5.08
CA ALA A 141 22.02 -1.85 4.87
C ALA A 141 21.53 -0.73 3.95
N VAL A 142 20.82 -1.11 2.89
CA VAL A 142 20.34 -0.20 1.84
C VAL A 142 18.87 -0.47 1.49
N GLY A 143 18.22 0.47 0.83
CA GLY A 143 16.81 0.34 0.45
C GLY A 143 15.87 0.60 1.63
N ASP A 144 14.68 0.03 1.59
CA ASP A 144 13.60 0.31 2.56
C ASP A 144 13.91 -0.16 3.99
N ILE A 145 14.91 -1.04 4.15
CA ILE A 145 15.32 -1.59 5.43
C ILE A 145 16.19 -0.62 6.23
N CYS A 146 16.92 0.29 5.58
CA CYS A 146 17.81 1.22 6.27
C CYS A 146 17.11 2.51 6.71
N SER A 147 17.72 3.17 7.70
CA SER A 147 17.26 4.44 8.29
C SER A 147 18.43 5.38 8.50
N TYR A 148 18.30 6.60 8.00
CA TYR A 148 19.21 7.72 8.21
C TYR A 148 18.44 9.05 8.03
N PRO A 149 18.97 10.22 8.47
CA PRO A 149 18.31 11.51 8.30
C PRO A 149 18.03 11.81 6.83
N GLY A 150 16.79 12.18 6.49
CA GLY A 150 16.40 12.50 5.11
C GLY A 150 16.08 11.29 4.23
N LYS A 151 16.01 10.08 4.78
CA LYS A 151 15.68 8.85 4.03
C LYS A 151 14.35 8.95 3.30
N LEU A 152 14.39 8.74 1.99
CA LEU A 152 13.21 8.53 1.14
C LEU A 152 13.12 7.04 0.74
N LYS A 153 11.93 6.44 0.91
CA LYS A 153 11.67 5.05 0.52
C LYS A 153 11.30 4.95 -0.95
N LEU A 154 12.29 5.11 -1.80
CA LEU A 154 12.17 5.04 -3.25
C LEU A 154 13.17 3.99 -3.80
N ILE A 155 12.81 3.34 -4.90
CA ILE A 155 13.71 2.42 -5.61
C ILE A 155 15.00 3.16 -6.04
N LEU A 156 14.85 4.40 -6.53
CA LEU A 156 15.99 5.25 -6.91
C LEU A 156 16.95 5.50 -5.75
N SER A 157 16.43 5.79 -4.54
CA SER A 157 17.26 5.96 -3.35
C SER A 157 18.02 4.69 -3.02
N GLY A 158 17.37 3.52 -3.12
CA GLY A 158 18.03 2.23 -2.88
C GLY A 158 19.19 1.97 -3.84
N PHE A 159 19.05 2.27 -5.11
CA PHE A 159 20.15 2.15 -6.09
C PHE A 159 21.30 3.12 -5.78
N HIS A 160 21.01 4.34 -5.43
CA HIS A 160 22.03 5.31 -5.02
C HIS A 160 22.80 4.84 -3.77
N GLU A 161 22.08 4.33 -2.78
CA GLU A 161 22.65 3.81 -1.54
C GLU A 161 23.58 2.61 -1.80
N VAL A 162 23.17 1.68 -2.67
CA VAL A 162 24.03 0.56 -3.11
C VAL A 162 25.31 1.08 -3.77
N ALA A 163 25.18 2.08 -4.66
CA ALA A 163 26.35 2.63 -5.34
C ALA A 163 27.37 3.20 -4.34
N LEU A 164 26.91 3.97 -3.33
CA LEU A 164 27.83 4.50 -2.30
C LEU A 164 28.39 3.41 -1.40
N ALA A 165 27.59 2.44 -0.98
CA ALA A 165 28.05 1.30 -0.14
C ALA A 165 29.07 0.42 -0.85
N SER A 166 29.14 0.43 -2.18
CA SER A 166 30.05 -0.44 -2.96
C SER A 166 31.42 0.21 -3.27
N VAL A 167 31.64 1.46 -2.92
CA VAL A 167 32.88 2.18 -3.21
C VAL A 167 33.90 2.02 -2.07
N GLU A 168 33.51 1.51 -0.92
CA GLU A 168 34.36 1.15 0.21
C GLU A 168 34.85 -0.30 0.13
#